data_f20a428cb0bfac0cf5b3315a135de59f
#
_entry.id   f20a428cb0bfac0cf5b3315a135de59f
#
_cell.length_a   1.000
_cell.length_b   1.000
_cell.length_c   1.000
_cell.angle_alpha   90.00
_cell.angle_beta   90.00
_cell.angle_gamma   90.00
#
_symmetry.space_group_name_H-M   'P 1'
#
loop_
_entity.id
_entity.type
_entity.pdbx_description
1 polymer ?
#
loop_
_entity_poly.entity_id
_entity_poly.type
_entity_poly.pdbx_seq_one_letter_code
_entity_poly.pdbx_strand_id
1 'polypeptide(L)'
;MTYSVFIAGLVAGATLNLLLLRTILAPPFRIWPAPEPGSWQSLTFWSLFRGGMMLTLVVAALDWDSVHLLDRSRFIGVPLFLVGFGIAICGYFNLGLGNTYCGSDGLVRHGLYRFSRNPQYTASIVGLFGLALAANSGLTISLAAMMAVAYVLMAYAEEGWLSQLYGKPYRDYCRQTARFLDVAGILALLDRKKPSRQAG
;
A
#
# COMPACT_ATOMS: atom_id res chain seq x y z
N MET A 1 25.09 9.85 10.49
CA MET A 1 24.65 9.15 9.26
C MET A 1 23.18 8.73 9.33
N THR A 2 22.73 7.97 10.33
CA THR A 2 21.33 7.50 10.45
C THR A 2 20.31 8.64 10.40
N TYR A 3 20.49 9.69 11.20
CA TYR A 3 19.56 10.84 11.19
C TYR A 3 19.53 11.59 9.86
N SER A 4 20.65 11.70 9.13
CA SER A 4 20.65 12.34 7.81
C SER A 4 19.82 11.53 6.79
N VAL A 5 19.92 10.20 6.83
CA VAL A 5 19.14 9.28 6.00
C VAL A 5 17.64 9.36 6.38
N PHE A 6 17.35 9.39 7.69
CA PHE A 6 16.01 9.56 8.21
C PHE A 6 15.34 10.86 7.75
N ILE A 7 16.06 12.00 7.88
CA ILE A 7 15.56 13.30 7.42
C ILE A 7 15.30 13.29 5.92
N ALA A 8 16.20 12.70 5.12
CA ALA A 8 15.99 12.53 3.69
C ALA A 8 14.72 11.72 3.39
N GLY A 9 14.49 10.64 4.15
CA GLY A 9 13.26 9.83 4.06
C GLY A 9 12.00 10.63 4.41
N LEU A 10 12.04 11.43 5.48
CA LEU A 10 10.92 12.31 5.87
C LEU A 10 10.62 13.34 4.78
N VAL A 11 11.65 14.00 4.24
CA VAL A 11 11.48 15.01 3.18
C VAL A 11 10.88 14.36 1.93
N ALA A 12 11.42 13.21 1.50
CA ALA A 12 10.89 12.48 0.33
C ALA A 12 9.43 12.06 0.55
N GLY A 13 9.11 11.45 1.70
CA GLY A 13 7.76 11.02 2.04
C GLY A 13 6.78 12.18 2.19
N ALA A 14 7.19 13.27 2.85
CA ALA A 14 6.36 14.48 2.98
C ALA A 14 6.07 15.11 1.61
N THR A 15 7.09 15.25 0.77
CA THR A 15 6.93 15.77 -0.59
C THR A 15 5.97 14.90 -1.41
N LEU A 16 6.13 13.57 -1.36
CA LEU A 16 5.23 12.64 -2.02
C LEU A 16 3.78 12.81 -1.54
N ASN A 17 3.56 12.84 -0.23
CA ASN A 17 2.24 12.98 0.36
C ASN A 17 1.58 14.31 -0.01
N LEU A 18 2.32 15.41 -0.03
CA LEU A 18 1.82 16.72 -0.47
C LEU A 18 1.42 16.72 -1.95
N LEU A 19 2.21 16.08 -2.82
CA LEU A 19 1.89 15.95 -4.24
C LEU A 19 0.66 15.07 -4.47
N LEU A 20 0.51 13.96 -3.72
CA LEU A 20 -0.67 13.10 -3.76
C LEU A 20 -1.91 13.83 -3.25
N LEU A 21 -1.79 14.56 -2.15
CA LEU A 21 -2.88 15.37 -1.61
C LEU A 21 -3.31 16.45 -2.61
N ARG A 22 -2.36 17.13 -3.25
CA ARG A 22 -2.64 18.08 -4.33
C ARG A 22 -3.37 17.42 -5.51
N THR A 23 -3.01 16.20 -5.87
CA THR A 23 -3.73 15.44 -6.93
C THR A 23 -5.20 15.22 -6.57
N ILE A 24 -5.50 14.95 -5.30
CA ILE A 24 -6.87 14.73 -4.83
C ILE A 24 -7.66 16.04 -4.78
N LEU A 25 -7.04 17.13 -4.32
CA LEU A 25 -7.71 18.42 -4.08
C LEU A 25 -7.77 19.32 -5.31
N ALA A 26 -6.87 19.17 -6.27
CA ALA A 26 -6.78 20.00 -7.47
C ALA A 26 -6.79 19.14 -8.74
N PRO A 27 -7.95 18.70 -9.25
CA PRO A 27 -8.09 17.76 -10.35
C PRO A 27 -7.26 17.99 -11.63
N PRO A 28 -6.92 19.25 -12.03
CA PRO A 28 -6.04 19.46 -13.17
C PRO A 28 -4.60 18.98 -12.95
N PHE A 29 -4.17 18.88 -11.67
CA PHE A 29 -2.86 18.37 -11.30
C PHE A 29 -2.95 16.88 -10.99
N ARG A 30 -2.11 16.06 -11.61
CA ARG A 30 -2.09 14.63 -11.40
C ARG A 30 -0.66 14.09 -11.36
N ILE A 31 -0.20 13.71 -10.15
CA ILE A 31 1.09 13.03 -9.97
C ILE A 31 0.91 11.50 -10.02
N TRP A 32 -0.24 11.01 -9.54
CA TRP A 32 -0.62 9.60 -9.51
C TRP A 32 -2.13 9.41 -9.79
N PRO A 33 -2.55 8.46 -10.64
CA PRO A 33 -1.70 7.80 -11.65
C PRO A 33 -1.09 8.83 -12.61
N ALA A 34 0.17 8.65 -12.99
CA ALA A 34 0.84 9.59 -13.89
C ALA A 34 0.10 9.68 -15.24
N PRO A 35 0.01 10.87 -15.87
CA PRO A 35 -0.70 11.04 -17.14
C PRO A 35 -0.12 10.17 -18.25
N GLU A 36 1.20 10.11 -18.32
CA GLU A 36 1.94 9.37 -19.36
C GLU A 36 3.18 8.70 -18.76
N PRO A 37 3.56 7.50 -19.23
CA PRO A 37 4.84 6.89 -18.90
C PRO A 37 6.00 7.80 -19.33
N GLY A 38 7.01 7.95 -18.45
CA GLY A 38 8.18 8.79 -18.72
C GLY A 38 7.95 10.29 -18.56
N SER A 39 6.73 10.75 -18.28
CA SER A 39 6.47 12.15 -17.95
C SER A 39 7.22 12.58 -16.68
N TRP A 40 7.42 13.89 -16.49
CA TRP A 40 8.03 14.40 -15.26
C TRP A 40 7.25 13.98 -14.00
N GLN A 41 5.92 13.87 -14.10
CA GLN A 41 5.07 13.38 -13.01
C GLN A 41 5.41 11.91 -12.68
N SER A 42 5.52 11.06 -13.70
CA SER A 42 5.89 9.66 -13.55
C SER A 42 7.28 9.52 -12.92
N LEU A 43 8.26 10.26 -13.43
CA LEU A 43 9.63 10.23 -12.91
C LEU A 43 9.69 10.71 -11.45
N THR A 44 9.01 11.83 -11.13
CA THR A 44 8.97 12.38 -9.78
C THR A 44 8.29 11.42 -8.81
N PHE A 45 7.11 10.88 -9.18
CA PHE A 45 6.39 9.92 -8.36
C PHE A 45 7.26 8.71 -8.03
N TRP A 46 7.81 8.04 -9.06
CA TRP A 46 8.59 6.83 -8.85
C TRP A 46 9.90 7.07 -8.12
N SER A 47 10.56 8.23 -8.33
CA SER A 47 11.76 8.60 -7.59
C SER A 47 11.48 8.81 -6.10
N LEU A 48 10.44 9.57 -5.76
CA LEU A 48 10.05 9.81 -4.37
C LEU A 48 9.53 8.53 -3.69
N PHE A 49 8.71 7.76 -4.37
CA PHE A 49 8.12 6.54 -3.84
C PHE A 49 9.17 5.45 -3.59
N ARG A 50 9.99 5.13 -4.60
CA ARG A 50 11.05 4.13 -4.47
C ARG A 50 12.15 4.62 -3.55
N GLY A 51 12.52 5.90 -3.64
CA GLY A 51 13.47 6.53 -2.74
C GLY A 51 13.01 6.47 -1.28
N GLY A 52 11.76 6.84 -1.00
CA GLY A 52 11.17 6.75 0.33
C GLY A 52 11.16 5.33 0.88
N MET A 53 10.79 4.34 0.05
CA MET A 53 10.85 2.92 0.44
C MET A 53 12.27 2.46 0.74
N MET A 54 13.24 2.79 -0.12
CA MET A 54 14.66 2.44 0.09
C MET A 54 15.21 3.09 1.35
N LEU A 55 14.93 4.38 1.57
CA LEU A 55 15.36 5.09 2.79
C LEU A 55 14.74 4.49 4.05
N THR A 56 13.49 4.02 3.98
CA THR A 56 12.85 3.29 5.09
C THR A 56 13.59 2.00 5.41
N LEU A 57 13.97 1.22 4.40
CA LEU A 57 14.75 -0.02 4.57
C LEU A 57 16.14 0.27 5.13
N VAL A 58 16.81 1.30 4.61
CA VAL A 58 18.16 1.70 5.10
C VAL A 58 18.10 2.16 6.56
N VAL A 59 17.09 2.97 6.93
CA VAL A 59 16.90 3.40 8.32
C VAL A 59 16.60 2.19 9.22
N ALA A 60 15.76 1.24 8.78
CA ALA A 60 15.50 0.02 9.53
C ALA A 60 16.75 -0.78 9.82
N ALA A 61 17.71 -0.83 8.87
CA ALA A 61 19.00 -1.49 9.06
C ALA A 61 19.96 -0.71 9.95
N LEU A 62 20.00 0.63 9.82
CA LEU A 62 20.94 1.49 10.55
C LEU A 62 20.50 1.79 11.99
N ASP A 63 19.19 1.73 12.27
CA ASP A 63 18.57 2.04 13.55
C ASP A 63 17.98 0.79 14.21
N TRP A 64 18.54 -0.36 13.88
CA TRP A 64 18.07 -1.66 14.36
C TRP A 64 18.13 -1.74 15.88
N ASP A 65 17.02 -2.10 16.51
CA ASP A 65 16.89 -2.31 17.96
C ASP A 65 17.17 -1.05 18.81
N SER A 66 16.90 0.12 18.26
CA SER A 66 17.10 1.40 18.95
C SER A 66 16.07 1.70 20.04
N VAL A 67 14.90 1.05 19.97
CA VAL A 67 13.79 1.22 20.93
C VAL A 67 13.34 -0.15 21.43
N HIS A 68 13.31 -0.35 22.74
CA HIS A 68 12.83 -1.59 23.34
C HIS A 68 11.31 -1.51 23.58
N LEU A 69 10.51 -1.47 22.48
CA LEU A 69 9.05 -1.39 22.58
C LEU A 69 8.45 -2.68 23.16
N LEU A 70 8.91 -3.82 22.64
CA LEU A 70 8.49 -5.15 23.07
C LEU A 70 9.65 -6.13 22.82
N ASP A 71 10.09 -6.87 23.81
CA ASP A 71 11.17 -7.86 23.70
C ASP A 71 10.93 -8.91 22.61
N ARG A 72 9.67 -9.12 22.22
CA ARG A 72 9.23 -10.12 21.24
C ARG A 72 8.65 -9.51 19.96
N SER A 73 8.80 -8.20 19.73
CA SER A 73 8.22 -7.52 18.55
C SER A 73 8.66 -8.16 17.21
N ARG A 74 9.87 -8.69 17.16
CA ARG A 74 10.42 -9.38 15.97
C ARG A 74 9.65 -10.63 15.59
N PHE A 75 9.17 -11.41 16.57
CA PHE A 75 8.38 -12.62 16.31
C PHE A 75 7.07 -12.33 15.61
N ILE A 76 6.54 -11.11 15.77
CA ILE A 76 5.35 -10.63 15.09
C ILE A 76 5.75 -9.84 13.83
N GLY A 77 6.76 -8.99 13.94
CA GLY A 77 7.19 -8.09 12.86
C GLY A 77 7.69 -8.82 11.62
N VAL A 78 8.57 -9.82 11.80
CA VAL A 78 9.11 -10.58 10.66
C VAL A 78 8.03 -11.33 9.87
N PRO A 79 7.12 -12.10 10.47
CA PRO A 79 6.01 -12.69 9.75
C PRO A 79 5.13 -11.66 9.02
N LEU A 80 4.79 -10.55 9.68
CA LEU A 80 3.97 -9.49 9.06
C LEU A 80 4.68 -8.85 7.86
N PHE A 81 5.99 -8.62 7.97
CA PHE A 81 6.81 -8.12 6.86
C PHE A 81 6.77 -9.08 5.67
N LEU A 82 7.07 -10.36 5.90
CA LEU A 82 7.14 -11.37 4.85
C LEU A 82 5.77 -11.63 4.21
N VAL A 83 4.73 -11.79 5.03
CA VAL A 83 3.36 -12.02 4.54
C VAL A 83 2.83 -10.78 3.82
N GLY A 84 3.01 -9.57 4.40
CA GLY A 84 2.55 -8.33 3.79
C GLY A 84 3.16 -8.11 2.41
N PHE A 85 4.48 -8.13 2.30
CA PHE A 85 5.14 -7.95 0.99
C PHE A 85 4.93 -9.16 0.05
N GLY A 86 4.83 -10.37 0.57
CA GLY A 86 4.45 -11.55 -0.22
C GLY A 86 3.08 -11.39 -0.88
N ILE A 87 2.06 -10.94 -0.14
CA ILE A 87 0.72 -10.66 -0.68
C ILE A 87 0.76 -9.48 -1.65
N ALA A 88 1.54 -8.43 -1.37
CA ALA A 88 1.71 -7.31 -2.29
C ALA A 88 2.28 -7.77 -3.63
N ILE A 89 3.31 -8.61 -3.62
CA ILE A 89 3.90 -9.22 -4.84
C ILE A 89 2.87 -10.08 -5.57
N CYS A 90 2.11 -10.94 -4.86
CA CYS A 90 1.02 -11.70 -5.47
C CYS A 90 -0.03 -10.77 -6.10
N GLY A 91 -0.31 -9.63 -5.49
CA GLY A 91 -1.19 -8.61 -6.02
C GLY A 91 -0.71 -8.04 -7.36
N TYR A 92 0.59 -7.85 -7.55
CA TYR A 92 1.19 -7.45 -8.84
C TYR A 92 0.85 -8.44 -9.95
N PHE A 93 1.00 -9.72 -9.70
CA PHE A 93 0.66 -10.76 -10.68
C PHE A 93 -0.85 -10.86 -10.94
N ASN A 94 -1.68 -10.65 -9.91
CA ASN A 94 -3.14 -10.64 -10.07
C ASN A 94 -3.64 -9.44 -10.87
N LEU A 95 -3.04 -8.26 -10.69
CA LEU A 95 -3.41 -7.03 -11.40
C LEU A 95 -2.89 -7.03 -12.85
N GLY A 96 -1.76 -7.68 -13.07
CA GLY A 96 -0.98 -7.58 -14.30
C GLY A 96 -0.07 -6.34 -14.33
N LEU A 97 1.06 -6.46 -15.00
CA LEU A 97 2.07 -5.38 -15.05
C LEU A 97 1.52 -4.13 -15.72
N GLY A 98 0.73 -4.27 -16.80
CA GLY A 98 0.12 -3.13 -17.48
C GLY A 98 -0.71 -2.27 -16.56
N ASN A 99 -1.69 -2.86 -15.87
CA ASN A 99 -2.54 -2.14 -14.92
C ASN A 99 -1.77 -1.58 -13.71
N THR A 100 -0.73 -2.28 -13.26
CA THR A 100 0.12 -1.82 -12.15
C THR A 100 0.85 -0.52 -12.48
N TYR A 101 1.21 -0.32 -13.73
CA TYR A 101 1.84 0.91 -14.23
C TYR A 101 0.84 1.86 -14.91
N CYS A 102 -0.42 1.86 -14.45
CA CYS A 102 -1.49 2.74 -14.92
C CYS A 102 -1.92 2.47 -16.38
N GLY A 103 -1.77 1.24 -16.85
CA GLY A 103 -2.37 0.78 -18.10
C GLY A 103 -3.88 0.59 -17.97
N SER A 104 -4.54 0.35 -19.09
CA SER A 104 -5.99 0.16 -19.19
C SER A 104 -6.35 -1.24 -19.70
N ASP A 105 -5.65 -2.28 -19.21
CA ASP A 105 -5.84 -3.67 -19.65
C ASP A 105 -7.17 -4.29 -19.17
N GLY A 106 -8.04 -3.49 -18.57
CA GLY A 106 -9.35 -3.87 -18.08
C GLY A 106 -9.49 -3.83 -16.56
N LEU A 107 -10.75 -3.76 -16.08
CA LEU A 107 -11.07 -3.71 -14.66
C LEU A 107 -10.94 -5.10 -14.02
N VAL A 108 -9.90 -5.29 -13.20
CA VAL A 108 -9.68 -6.52 -12.44
C VAL A 108 -10.57 -6.56 -11.20
N ARG A 109 -11.39 -7.62 -11.05
CA ARG A 109 -12.32 -7.85 -9.92
C ARG A 109 -12.23 -9.25 -9.35
N HIS A 110 -11.22 -10.04 -9.71
CA HIS A 110 -11.02 -11.42 -9.26
C HIS A 110 -9.78 -11.55 -8.36
N GLY A 111 -9.52 -12.73 -7.85
CA GLY A 111 -8.39 -12.98 -6.94
C GLY A 111 -8.48 -12.13 -5.68
N LEU A 112 -7.41 -11.44 -5.31
CA LEU A 112 -7.35 -10.56 -4.15
C LEU A 112 -8.28 -9.34 -4.26
N TYR A 113 -8.61 -8.92 -5.50
CA TYR A 113 -9.48 -7.78 -5.79
C TYR A 113 -10.97 -8.04 -5.49
N ARG A 114 -11.36 -9.26 -5.09
CA ARG A 114 -12.68 -9.57 -4.53
C ARG A 114 -12.87 -9.01 -3.12
N PHE A 115 -11.79 -8.92 -2.35
CA PHE A 115 -11.83 -8.59 -0.92
C PHE A 115 -11.38 -7.17 -0.63
N SER A 116 -10.64 -6.58 -1.55
CA SER A 116 -10.13 -5.22 -1.46
C SER A 116 -10.00 -4.63 -2.85
N ARG A 117 -10.29 -3.34 -3.00
CA ARG A 117 -9.98 -2.62 -4.25
C ARG A 117 -8.50 -2.28 -4.38
N ASN A 118 -7.77 -2.28 -3.26
CA ASN A 118 -6.34 -1.96 -3.17
C ASN A 118 -5.58 -3.01 -2.35
N PRO A 119 -5.61 -4.31 -2.72
CA PRO A 119 -5.01 -5.36 -1.92
C PRO A 119 -3.50 -5.23 -1.80
N GLN A 120 -2.81 -4.75 -2.86
CA GLN A 120 -1.38 -4.48 -2.83
C GLN A 120 -1.02 -3.39 -1.82
N TYR A 121 -1.78 -2.28 -1.79
CA TYR A 121 -1.53 -1.17 -0.86
C TYR A 121 -1.79 -1.59 0.58
N THR A 122 -2.90 -2.30 0.83
CA THR A 122 -3.22 -2.84 2.15
C THR A 122 -2.10 -3.76 2.65
N ALA A 123 -1.67 -4.68 1.82
CA ALA A 123 -0.61 -5.64 2.15
C ALA A 123 0.75 -4.95 2.36
N SER A 124 1.08 -3.94 1.54
CA SER A 124 2.31 -3.16 1.70
C SER A 124 2.32 -2.36 3.00
N ILE A 125 1.19 -1.79 3.41
CA ILE A 125 1.05 -1.10 4.71
C ILE A 125 1.32 -2.08 5.86
N VAL A 126 0.72 -3.28 5.81
CA VAL A 126 0.99 -4.34 6.81
C VAL A 126 2.47 -4.73 6.82
N GLY A 127 3.08 -4.90 5.65
CA GLY A 127 4.51 -5.20 5.52
C GLY A 127 5.41 -4.11 6.08
N LEU A 128 5.10 -2.84 5.87
CA LEU A 128 5.84 -1.70 6.42
C LEU A 128 5.80 -1.66 7.95
N PHE A 129 4.62 -1.86 8.54
CA PHE A 129 4.51 -1.95 10.00
C PHE A 129 5.19 -3.22 10.53
N GLY A 130 5.14 -4.32 9.77
CA GLY A 130 5.93 -5.52 10.07
C GLY A 130 7.44 -5.23 10.11
N LEU A 131 7.96 -4.49 9.12
CA LEU A 131 9.35 -4.03 9.10
C LEU A 131 9.69 -3.17 10.31
N ALA A 132 8.83 -2.22 10.65
CA ALA A 132 9.04 -1.32 11.79
C ALA A 132 9.08 -2.08 13.12
N LEU A 133 8.20 -3.06 13.31
CA LEU A 133 8.20 -3.93 14.48
C LEU A 133 9.42 -4.87 14.49
N ALA A 134 9.83 -5.40 13.33
CA ALA A 134 11.01 -6.25 13.22
C ALA A 134 12.30 -5.50 13.54
N ALA A 135 12.43 -4.27 13.03
CA ALA A 135 13.56 -3.38 13.32
C ALA A 135 13.55 -2.85 14.74
N ASN A 136 12.39 -2.83 15.42
CA ASN A 136 12.22 -2.25 16.76
C ASN A 136 12.80 -0.83 16.86
N SER A 137 12.45 0.02 15.88
CA SER A 137 13.03 1.33 15.64
C SER A 137 11.97 2.42 15.54
N GLY A 138 12.08 3.45 16.38
CA GLY A 138 11.17 4.61 16.35
C GLY A 138 11.28 5.42 15.04
N LEU A 139 12.48 5.52 14.47
CA LEU A 139 12.70 6.19 13.19
C LEU A 139 12.04 5.42 12.05
N THR A 140 12.17 4.09 12.07
CA THR A 140 11.53 3.23 11.06
C THR A 140 10.01 3.29 11.16
N ILE A 141 9.43 3.30 12.38
CA ILE A 141 7.98 3.49 12.58
C ILE A 141 7.50 4.78 11.94
N SER A 142 8.24 5.88 12.13
CA SER A 142 7.87 7.19 11.57
C SER A 142 7.86 7.18 10.04
N LEU A 143 8.89 6.60 9.40
CA LEU A 143 8.95 6.47 7.94
C LEU A 143 7.90 5.49 7.41
N ALA A 144 7.68 4.37 8.09
CA ALA A 144 6.63 3.41 7.73
C ALA A 144 5.24 4.05 7.78
N ALA A 145 4.94 4.85 8.80
CA ALA A 145 3.70 5.60 8.90
C ALA A 145 3.56 6.62 7.76
N MET A 146 4.64 7.33 7.43
CA MET A 146 4.66 8.29 6.30
C MET A 146 4.37 7.59 4.96
N MET A 147 4.98 6.43 4.70
CA MET A 147 4.73 5.65 3.50
C MET A 147 3.35 4.98 3.49
N ALA A 148 2.82 4.59 4.66
CA ALA A 148 1.44 4.10 4.78
C ALA A 148 0.42 5.18 4.39
N VAL A 149 0.64 6.44 4.81
CA VAL A 149 -0.16 7.58 4.36
C VAL A 149 -0.08 7.75 2.84
N ALA A 150 1.10 7.60 2.24
CA ALA A 150 1.25 7.66 0.78
C ALA A 150 0.39 6.58 0.08
N TYR A 151 0.40 5.33 0.54
CA TYR A 151 -0.44 4.27 -0.02
C TYR A 151 -1.94 4.58 0.11
N VAL A 152 -2.36 5.15 1.25
CA VAL A 152 -3.75 5.58 1.44
C VAL A 152 -4.11 6.68 0.44
N LEU A 153 -3.29 7.71 0.30
CA LEU A 153 -3.53 8.81 -0.64
C LEU A 153 -3.49 8.34 -2.11
N MET A 154 -2.61 7.39 -2.46
CA MET A 154 -2.60 6.75 -3.79
C MET A 154 -3.94 6.11 -4.11
N ALA A 155 -4.52 5.33 -3.18
CA ALA A 155 -5.82 4.70 -3.37
C ALA A 155 -6.93 5.74 -3.63
N TYR A 156 -6.93 6.87 -2.92
CA TYR A 156 -7.89 7.95 -3.16
C TYR A 156 -7.65 8.66 -4.49
N ALA A 157 -6.41 8.91 -4.87
CA ALA A 157 -6.06 9.54 -6.14
C ALA A 157 -6.48 8.68 -7.34
N GLU A 158 -6.32 7.36 -7.25
CA GLU A 158 -6.70 6.42 -8.32
C GLU A 158 -8.21 6.31 -8.52
N GLU A 159 -9.01 6.40 -7.45
CA GLU A 159 -10.47 6.22 -7.56
C GLU A 159 -11.14 7.22 -8.50
N GLY A 160 -10.69 8.47 -8.48
CA GLY A 160 -11.20 9.50 -9.39
C GLY A 160 -10.92 9.14 -10.84
N TRP A 161 -9.69 8.75 -11.13
CA TRP A 161 -9.26 8.35 -12.47
C TRP A 161 -9.94 7.06 -12.94
N LEU A 162 -10.00 6.01 -12.12
CA LEU A 162 -10.67 4.75 -12.45
C LEU A 162 -12.17 4.94 -12.69
N SER A 163 -12.82 5.86 -11.96
CA SER A 163 -14.23 6.19 -12.16
C SER A 163 -14.48 6.87 -13.51
N GLN A 164 -13.53 7.66 -13.99
CA GLN A 164 -13.59 8.27 -15.32
C GLN A 164 -13.30 7.24 -16.42
N LEU A 165 -12.28 6.41 -16.22
CA LEU A 165 -11.82 5.42 -17.18
C LEU A 165 -12.86 4.30 -17.42
N TYR A 166 -13.40 3.71 -16.36
CA TYR A 166 -14.29 2.55 -16.43
C TYR A 166 -15.76 2.89 -16.19
N GLY A 167 -16.11 4.08 -15.75
CA GLY A 167 -17.50 4.55 -15.59
C GLY A 167 -18.33 3.70 -14.64
N LYS A 168 -19.52 3.27 -15.10
CA LYS A 168 -20.50 2.51 -14.31
C LYS A 168 -19.93 1.18 -13.77
N PRO A 169 -19.23 0.33 -14.53
CA PRO A 169 -18.63 -0.91 -14.03
C PRO A 169 -17.74 -0.71 -12.79
N TYR A 170 -16.95 0.38 -12.74
CA TYR A 170 -16.12 0.68 -11.58
C TYR A 170 -16.96 1.16 -10.39
N ARG A 171 -17.97 2.01 -10.60
CA ARG A 171 -18.87 2.45 -9.52
C ARG A 171 -19.63 1.29 -8.89
N ASP A 172 -20.10 0.33 -9.69
CA ASP A 172 -20.77 -0.87 -9.19
C ASP A 172 -19.80 -1.76 -8.38
N TYR A 173 -18.56 -1.88 -8.83
CA TYR A 173 -17.50 -2.56 -8.08
C TYR A 173 -17.21 -1.87 -6.74
N CYS A 174 -17.17 -0.54 -6.68
CA CYS A 174 -16.98 0.22 -5.44
C CYS A 174 -18.09 0.01 -4.42
N ARG A 175 -19.31 -0.29 -4.85
CA ARG A 175 -20.44 -0.59 -3.96
C ARG A 175 -20.36 -1.98 -3.33
N GLN A 176 -19.68 -2.91 -3.99
CA GLN A 176 -19.60 -4.32 -3.61
C GLN A 176 -18.31 -4.68 -2.88
N THR A 177 -17.25 -3.88 -3.05
CA THR A 177 -15.93 -4.21 -2.52
C THR A 177 -15.35 -3.03 -1.76
N ALA A 178 -14.84 -3.28 -0.56
CA ALA A 178 -14.22 -2.27 0.30
C ALA A 178 -12.93 -1.69 -0.34
N ARG A 179 -12.60 -0.43 0.01
CA ARG A 179 -11.39 0.23 -0.49
C ARG A 179 -10.12 -0.50 -0.07
N PHE A 180 -10.03 -0.89 1.22
CA PHE A 180 -8.85 -1.57 1.75
C PHE A 180 -9.13 -3.02 2.10
N LEU A 181 -9.92 -3.32 3.12
CA LEU A 181 -10.19 -4.69 3.54
C LEU A 181 -11.67 -4.88 3.85
N ASP A 182 -12.30 -5.86 3.21
CA ASP A 182 -13.65 -6.30 3.56
C ASP A 182 -13.59 -7.41 4.62
N VAL A 183 -13.44 -6.99 5.87
CA VAL A 183 -13.38 -7.90 7.02
C VAL A 183 -14.67 -8.71 7.14
N ALA A 184 -15.84 -8.10 6.92
CA ALA A 184 -17.13 -8.76 7.02
C ALA A 184 -17.28 -9.85 5.96
N GLY A 185 -16.91 -9.55 4.70
CA GLY A 185 -16.95 -10.53 3.61
C GLY A 185 -15.97 -11.69 3.82
N ILE A 186 -14.79 -11.43 4.36
CA ILE A 186 -13.81 -12.47 4.69
C ILE A 186 -14.35 -13.39 5.80
N LEU A 187 -14.89 -12.83 6.88
CA LEU A 187 -15.46 -13.60 7.99
C LEU A 187 -16.65 -14.46 7.52
N ALA A 188 -17.55 -13.91 6.70
CA ALA A 188 -18.68 -14.65 6.12
C ALA A 188 -18.23 -15.84 5.26
N LEU A 189 -17.08 -15.72 4.55
CA LEU A 189 -16.53 -16.85 3.78
C LEU A 189 -15.92 -17.93 4.68
N LEU A 190 -15.30 -17.55 5.78
CA LEU A 190 -14.75 -18.50 6.76
C LEU A 190 -15.86 -19.29 7.46
N ASP A 191 -16.96 -18.62 7.80
CA ASP A 191 -18.12 -19.28 8.41
C ASP A 191 -18.83 -20.26 7.44
N ARG A 192 -18.91 -19.93 6.15
CA ARG A 192 -19.46 -20.85 5.14
C ARG A 192 -18.64 -22.12 4.93
N LYS A 193 -17.34 -22.12 5.30
CA LYS A 193 -16.45 -23.28 5.21
C LYS A 193 -16.48 -24.17 6.45
N LYS A 194 -17.18 -23.81 7.52
CA LYS A 194 -17.40 -24.73 8.63
C LYS A 194 -18.36 -25.83 8.17
N PRO A 195 -17.93 -27.11 8.11
CA PRO A 195 -18.86 -28.19 7.81
C PRO A 195 -19.94 -28.19 8.89
N SER A 196 -21.20 -28.23 8.45
CA SER A 196 -22.32 -28.47 9.35
C SER A 196 -21.98 -29.74 10.16
N ARG A 197 -21.69 -29.60 11.45
CA ARG A 197 -21.71 -30.74 12.37
C ARG A 197 -23.14 -31.25 12.32
N GLN A 198 -23.36 -32.27 11.52
CA GLN A 198 -24.57 -33.08 11.59
C GLN A 198 -24.62 -33.62 13.02
N ALA A 199 -25.62 -33.15 13.78
CA ALA A 199 -26.00 -33.75 15.02
C ALA A 199 -26.47 -35.17 14.67
N GLY A 200 -25.69 -36.15 15.05
CA GLY A 200 -26.11 -37.54 15.15
C GLY A 200 -26.61 -37.82 16.55
#